data_4146731e170acd64fbc4c55642e559dc
#
_entry.id   4146731e170acd64fbc4c55642e559dc
#
_cell.length_a   1.000
_cell.length_b   1.000
_cell.length_c   1.000
_cell.angle_alpha   90.00
_cell.angle_beta   90.00
_cell.angle_gamma   90.00
#
_symmetry.space_group_name_H-M   'P 1'
#
loop_
_entity.id
_entity.type
_entity.pdbx_description
1 polymer ?
#
loop_
_entity_poly.entity_id
_entity_poly.type
_entity_poly.pdbx_seq_one_letter_code
_entity_poly.pdbx_strand_id
1 'polypeptide(L)'
;MEERAEAADLGGDCCADLEERVAELEATTVRKGNKKVTVQIYGKVNQATMFWDDGAEQNVYSVNNQYSSTRFGIRGKAKIGGDWSAGYQIEAESRVALSGNVNQFDDNNANEESIRIRQSNMNIKHEKYGELRWGLNSTPKDNIVKDTNVTKLEDTYFGDIDMNRSFLLRPKGFNNAEGLSTIRWSDIARCYSNTDAFDCSTRRNGATYLSPEWSGFSFGWGYYEDDIWSASVRYKSPKEWKNWKVGGGFAYEDFRDERIQNGGGGVASGPFPPPSSNQTFFKRDIKEWAGSFSIKNVPTGLFFYGEYSASQQDDSNAVHGGVFNGASPPEYNGYDLQVGIQREFEMLRLGDLGETSFFGGYKNLRDGISCGSNGNGSSLGRIPANCFIAANNFDSVTVNTQITGSDVTGWYLGLDQELKSAEMHLYTVYQHLDADIDLITRGDGSVTCKGAQCVSSGKLRRVPISLDDFDLIYSGARIYF
;
A
#
# COMPACT_ATOMS: atom_id res chain seq x y z
N MET A 1 1.41 12.98 -82.11
CA MET A 1 0.74 12.33 -80.96
C MET A 1 1.77 12.30 -79.83
N GLU A 2 1.68 13.28 -78.95
CA GLU A 2 2.52 13.39 -77.79
C GLU A 2 1.79 12.73 -76.66
N GLU A 3 2.34 11.63 -76.11
CA GLU A 3 1.91 11.06 -74.83
C GLU A 3 2.52 11.89 -73.71
N ARG A 4 1.68 12.59 -72.95
CA ARG A 4 2.03 13.17 -71.69
C ARG A 4 2.07 12.05 -70.63
N ALA A 5 3.25 11.82 -70.06
CA ALA A 5 3.39 11.04 -68.85
C ALA A 5 2.80 11.83 -67.67
N GLU A 6 1.73 11.35 -67.07
CA GLU A 6 1.27 11.81 -65.76
C GLU A 6 2.24 11.31 -64.72
N ALA A 7 2.98 12.22 -64.09
CA ALA A 7 3.73 11.96 -62.89
C ALA A 7 2.73 11.77 -61.74
N ALA A 8 2.63 10.56 -61.19
CA ALA A 8 1.87 10.28 -60.02
C ALA A 8 2.38 11.13 -58.83
N ASP A 9 1.49 11.98 -58.33
CA ASP A 9 1.71 12.73 -57.09
C ASP A 9 1.71 11.76 -55.90
N LEU A 10 2.89 11.24 -55.59
CA LEU A 10 3.14 10.33 -54.45
C LEU A 10 3.75 11.06 -53.24
N GLY A 11 3.65 12.39 -53.19
CA GLY A 11 4.43 13.21 -52.27
C GLY A 11 3.70 13.83 -51.08
N GLY A 12 2.37 13.86 -51.05
CA GLY A 12 1.63 14.64 -50.04
C GLY A 12 1.40 13.93 -48.72
N ASP A 13 0.90 12.70 -48.76
CA ASP A 13 0.43 12.02 -47.54
C ASP A 13 1.58 11.39 -46.70
N CYS A 14 2.66 10.94 -47.34
CA CYS A 14 3.77 10.31 -46.63
C CYS A 14 4.59 11.31 -45.79
N CYS A 15 4.67 12.58 -46.25
CA CYS A 15 5.35 13.64 -45.49
C CYS A 15 4.49 14.15 -44.33
N ALA A 16 3.17 14.22 -44.51
CA ALA A 16 2.25 14.65 -43.47
C ALA A 16 2.20 13.63 -42.31
N ASP A 17 2.16 12.32 -42.62
CA ASP A 17 2.24 11.25 -41.60
C ASP A 17 3.58 11.29 -40.85
N LEU A 18 4.68 11.54 -41.53
CA LEU A 18 6.00 11.70 -40.90
C LEU A 18 6.10 12.94 -40.01
N GLU A 19 5.52 14.07 -40.46
CA GLU A 19 5.48 15.30 -39.68
C GLU A 19 4.60 15.15 -38.44
N GLU A 20 3.45 14.48 -38.53
CA GLU A 20 2.59 14.19 -37.41
C GLU A 20 3.28 13.25 -36.39
N ARG A 21 3.92 12.21 -36.84
CA ARG A 21 4.70 11.30 -35.97
C ARG A 21 5.92 11.93 -35.33
N VAL A 22 6.57 12.87 -36.04
CA VAL A 22 7.69 13.64 -35.49
C VAL A 22 7.16 14.64 -34.45
N ALA A 23 6.04 15.33 -34.73
CA ALA A 23 5.42 16.21 -33.76
C ALA A 23 4.94 15.48 -32.51
N GLU A 24 4.36 14.29 -32.65
CA GLU A 24 3.97 13.40 -31.53
C GLU A 24 5.19 12.93 -30.73
N LEU A 25 6.27 12.54 -31.40
CA LEU A 25 7.53 12.18 -30.74
C LEU A 25 8.20 13.39 -30.08
N GLU A 26 8.10 14.58 -30.65
CA GLU A 26 8.63 15.81 -30.05
C GLU A 26 7.79 16.28 -28.87
N ALA A 27 6.47 16.10 -28.90
CA ALA A 27 5.57 16.42 -27.80
C ALA A 27 5.77 15.51 -26.59
N THR A 28 6.16 14.24 -26.82
CA THR A 28 6.41 13.24 -25.75
C THR A 28 7.87 13.23 -25.28
N THR A 29 8.79 13.88 -25.98
CA THR A 29 10.22 13.88 -25.65
C THR A 29 10.70 15.29 -25.32
N VAL A 30 10.86 15.59 -24.02
CA VAL A 30 11.48 16.86 -23.60
C VAL A 30 12.96 16.86 -23.95
N ARG A 31 13.31 17.46 -25.09
CA ARG A 31 14.70 17.55 -25.59
C ARG A 31 15.33 18.90 -25.25
N LYS A 32 15.44 19.25 -23.96
CA LYS A 32 16.41 20.28 -23.56
C LYS A 32 17.38 19.67 -22.55
N GLY A 33 18.63 19.47 -22.95
CA GLY A 33 19.68 18.92 -22.09
C GLY A 33 20.57 17.92 -22.79
N ASN A 34 21.00 16.91 -22.10
CA ASN A 34 21.93 15.89 -22.62
C ASN A 34 21.22 14.99 -23.66
N LYS A 35 21.58 15.14 -24.94
CA LYS A 35 21.03 14.34 -26.07
C LYS A 35 21.26 12.83 -25.96
N LYS A 36 22.08 12.37 -25.01
CA LYS A 36 22.41 10.95 -24.79
C LYS A 36 21.47 10.26 -23.81
N VAL A 37 20.65 11.02 -23.09
CA VAL A 37 19.70 10.49 -22.10
C VAL A 37 18.29 10.70 -22.61
N THR A 38 17.50 9.64 -22.69
CA THR A 38 16.04 9.76 -22.92
C THR A 38 15.37 10.29 -21.67
N VAL A 39 14.29 11.03 -21.85
CA VAL A 39 13.41 11.47 -20.76
C VAL A 39 11.99 11.06 -21.10
N GLN A 40 11.34 10.38 -20.21
CA GLN A 40 9.94 9.99 -20.32
C GLN A 40 9.20 10.49 -19.08
N ILE A 41 8.10 11.20 -19.32
CA ILE A 41 7.11 11.53 -18.29
C ILE A 41 6.11 10.38 -18.28
N TYR A 42 5.69 9.96 -17.10
CA TYR A 42 4.66 8.93 -16.93
C TYR A 42 3.85 9.24 -15.67
N GLY A 43 2.66 8.69 -15.61
CA GLY A 43 1.84 8.87 -14.41
C GLY A 43 0.44 8.30 -14.55
N LYS A 44 -0.37 8.62 -13.56
CA LYS A 44 -1.80 8.33 -13.55
C LYS A 44 -2.55 9.30 -12.66
N VAL A 45 -3.80 9.54 -13.01
CA VAL A 45 -4.78 10.21 -12.16
C VAL A 45 -5.82 9.16 -11.75
N ASN A 46 -6.09 9.04 -10.46
CA ASN A 46 -7.04 8.06 -9.90
C ASN A 46 -7.90 8.74 -8.84
N GLN A 47 -9.14 9.05 -9.19
CA GLN A 47 -10.09 9.73 -8.33
C GLN A 47 -11.34 8.88 -8.16
N ALA A 48 -11.92 8.94 -6.96
CA ALA A 48 -13.12 8.20 -6.62
C ALA A 48 -14.09 9.02 -5.79
N THR A 49 -15.37 8.70 -5.89
CA THR A 49 -16.39 9.04 -4.91
C THR A 49 -16.51 7.86 -3.95
N MET A 50 -16.33 8.12 -2.67
CA MET A 50 -16.37 7.15 -1.59
C MET A 50 -17.59 7.41 -0.73
N PHE A 51 -18.53 6.47 -0.69
CA PHE A 51 -19.61 6.41 0.29
C PHE A 51 -19.18 5.46 1.40
N TRP A 52 -19.39 5.88 2.65
CA TRP A 52 -19.08 5.06 3.82
C TRP A 52 -20.23 5.09 4.83
N ASP A 53 -20.36 4.00 5.58
CA ASP A 53 -21.30 3.82 6.69
C ASP A 53 -20.56 3.06 7.80
N ASP A 54 -20.53 3.62 9.02
CA ASP A 54 -19.84 3.03 10.18
C ASP A 54 -20.80 2.46 11.23
N GLY A 55 -22.05 2.23 10.82
CA GLY A 55 -23.12 1.71 11.66
C GLY A 55 -23.91 2.78 12.41
N ALA A 56 -23.42 4.02 12.51
CA ALA A 56 -24.11 5.15 13.17
C ALA A 56 -24.13 6.40 12.30
N GLU A 57 -23.12 6.59 11.48
CA GLU A 57 -23.00 7.71 10.56
C GLU A 57 -22.69 7.22 9.16
N GLN A 58 -23.15 7.98 8.16
CA GLN A 58 -22.87 7.75 6.75
C GLN A 58 -22.54 9.06 6.05
N ASN A 59 -21.65 9.02 5.08
CA ASN A 59 -21.32 10.21 4.30
C ASN A 59 -20.72 9.85 2.94
N VAL A 60 -20.52 10.87 2.10
CA VAL A 60 -19.94 10.75 0.76
C VAL A 60 -18.79 11.72 0.60
N TYR A 61 -17.62 11.20 0.25
CA TYR A 61 -16.40 11.99 0.03
C TYR A 61 -15.89 11.85 -1.40
N SER A 62 -15.28 12.91 -1.92
CA SER A 62 -14.47 12.83 -3.14
C SER A 62 -13.01 12.64 -2.75
N VAL A 63 -12.40 11.55 -3.18
CA VAL A 63 -11.09 11.13 -2.69
C VAL A 63 -10.13 10.74 -3.81
N ASN A 64 -8.84 10.91 -3.55
CA ASN A 64 -7.77 10.27 -4.31
C ASN A 64 -7.63 8.82 -3.80
N ASN A 65 -7.78 7.85 -4.71
CA ASN A 65 -7.81 6.43 -4.34
C ASN A 65 -6.45 5.97 -3.78
N GLN A 66 -6.44 5.54 -2.52
CA GLN A 66 -5.22 5.10 -1.82
C GLN A 66 -4.63 3.81 -2.37
N TYR A 67 -5.42 2.87 -2.89
CA TYR A 67 -4.91 1.62 -3.48
C TYR A 67 -3.91 1.88 -4.61
N SER A 68 -4.14 2.94 -5.37
CA SER A 68 -3.22 3.36 -6.41
C SER A 68 -3.30 4.86 -6.65
N SER A 69 -2.72 5.63 -5.76
CA SER A 69 -2.80 7.10 -5.70
C SER A 69 -2.40 7.78 -7.00
N THR A 70 -2.99 8.95 -7.24
CA THR A 70 -2.58 9.88 -8.29
C THR A 70 -1.10 10.19 -8.16
N ARG A 71 -0.33 9.96 -9.23
CA ARG A 71 1.13 10.14 -9.23
C ARG A 71 1.65 10.51 -10.60
N PHE A 72 2.79 11.16 -10.62
CA PHE A 72 3.56 11.43 -11.82
C PHE A 72 5.04 11.18 -11.57
N GLY A 73 5.77 10.85 -12.61
CA GLY A 73 7.19 10.59 -12.53
C GLY A 73 7.93 10.96 -13.81
N ILE A 74 9.22 11.07 -13.65
CA ILE A 74 10.17 11.25 -14.73
C ILE A 74 11.17 10.12 -14.65
N ARG A 75 11.39 9.41 -15.75
CA ARG A 75 12.43 8.40 -15.86
C ARG A 75 13.25 8.61 -17.12
N GLY A 76 14.50 8.20 -17.05
CA GLY A 76 15.38 8.31 -18.20
C GLY A 76 16.34 7.14 -18.28
N LYS A 77 16.83 6.93 -19.52
CA LYS A 77 17.78 5.84 -19.82
C LYS A 77 18.85 6.37 -20.76
N ALA A 78 20.09 5.97 -20.50
CA ALA A 78 21.24 6.20 -21.38
C ALA A 78 21.95 4.88 -21.65
N LYS A 79 22.37 4.66 -22.91
CA LYS A 79 23.24 3.51 -23.25
C LYS A 79 24.68 3.86 -22.86
N ILE A 80 25.34 2.96 -22.09
CA ILE A 80 26.75 3.11 -21.71
C ILE A 80 27.64 2.50 -22.78
N GLY A 81 27.33 1.27 -23.20
CA GLY A 81 28.05 0.53 -24.22
C GLY A 81 27.80 -0.98 -24.08
N GLY A 82 27.85 -1.72 -25.17
CA GLY A 82 27.44 -3.12 -25.20
C GLY A 82 25.99 -3.25 -24.72
N ASP A 83 25.73 -4.18 -23.80
CA ASP A 83 24.42 -4.44 -23.22
C ASP A 83 24.16 -3.67 -21.89
N TRP A 84 25.04 -2.70 -21.58
CA TRP A 84 24.95 -1.86 -20.39
C TRP A 84 24.16 -0.57 -20.63
N SER A 85 23.32 -0.22 -19.70
CA SER A 85 22.60 1.06 -19.65
C SER A 85 22.57 1.63 -18.22
N ALA A 86 22.53 2.95 -18.13
CA ALA A 86 22.22 3.66 -16.89
C ALA A 86 20.85 4.29 -16.98
N GLY A 87 20.19 4.46 -15.85
CA GLY A 87 18.88 5.11 -15.77
C GLY A 87 18.68 5.84 -14.46
N TYR A 88 17.58 6.58 -14.40
CA TYR A 88 17.11 7.24 -13.18
C TYR A 88 15.58 7.25 -13.17
N GLN A 89 15.03 7.41 -11.96
CA GLN A 89 13.59 7.56 -11.75
C GLN A 89 13.35 8.51 -10.58
N ILE A 90 12.45 9.46 -10.81
CA ILE A 90 11.88 10.32 -9.77
C ILE A 90 10.37 10.21 -9.88
N GLU A 91 9.68 9.84 -8.81
CA GLU A 91 8.23 9.69 -8.76
C GLU A 91 7.66 10.44 -7.56
N ALA A 92 6.61 11.19 -7.79
CA ALA A 92 5.87 11.92 -6.77
C ALA A 92 4.39 11.53 -6.80
N GLU A 93 3.74 11.51 -5.63
CA GLU A 93 2.30 11.28 -5.50
C GLU A 93 1.59 12.50 -4.93
N SER A 94 0.35 12.70 -5.36
CA SER A 94 -0.58 13.63 -4.72
C SER A 94 -1.16 12.98 -3.47
N ARG A 95 -1.13 13.72 -2.35
CA ARG A 95 -1.72 13.28 -1.08
C ARG A 95 -3.01 14.02 -0.75
N VAL A 96 -3.48 14.88 -1.64
CA VAL A 96 -4.73 15.64 -1.46
C VAL A 96 -5.90 14.67 -1.38
N ALA A 97 -6.67 14.74 -0.29
CA ALA A 97 -7.84 13.92 -0.03
C ALA A 97 -7.61 12.41 -0.27
N LEU A 98 -6.44 11.87 0.13
CA LEU A 98 -6.21 10.43 0.08
C LEU A 98 -7.27 9.70 0.90
N SER A 99 -7.92 8.70 0.32
CA SER A 99 -8.98 7.95 0.99
C SER A 99 -8.53 7.31 2.32
N GLY A 100 -7.28 6.89 2.40
CA GLY A 100 -6.70 6.35 3.62
C GLY A 100 -6.37 7.40 4.70
N ASN A 101 -6.54 8.68 4.45
CA ASN A 101 -6.25 9.77 5.39
C ASN A 101 -7.49 10.54 5.83
N VAL A 102 -8.64 10.34 5.16
CA VAL A 102 -9.93 10.90 5.56
C VAL A 102 -10.60 10.02 6.62
N ASN A 103 -11.50 10.60 7.40
CA ASN A 103 -12.24 9.91 8.47
C ASN A 103 -13.54 10.65 8.79
N GLN A 104 -14.24 10.26 9.86
CA GLN A 104 -15.51 10.88 10.29
C GLN A 104 -15.44 12.39 10.53
N PHE A 105 -14.26 12.94 10.85
CA PHE A 105 -14.05 14.35 11.20
C PHE A 105 -13.27 15.15 10.16
N ASP A 106 -12.63 14.47 9.21
CA ASP A 106 -11.76 15.10 8.20
C ASP A 106 -12.04 14.47 6.84
N ASP A 107 -12.74 15.21 5.99
CA ASP A 107 -13.17 14.77 4.66
C ASP A 107 -12.17 15.06 3.54
N ASN A 108 -11.17 15.90 3.80
CA ASN A 108 -10.24 16.37 2.76
C ASN A 108 -8.76 16.33 3.13
N ASN A 109 -8.44 16.02 4.38
CA ASN A 109 -7.07 15.97 4.89
C ASN A 109 -6.24 17.23 4.52
N ALA A 110 -6.83 18.41 4.73
CA ALA A 110 -6.28 19.70 4.29
C ALA A 110 -4.94 20.09 4.93
N ASN A 111 -4.55 19.44 6.01
CA ASN A 111 -3.36 19.78 6.80
C ASN A 111 -2.11 18.94 6.45
N GLU A 112 -2.18 18.05 5.47
CA GLU A 112 -1.02 17.26 5.05
C GLU A 112 -0.28 17.85 3.84
N GLU A 113 0.98 17.42 3.68
CA GLU A 113 1.77 17.76 2.50
C GLU A 113 1.06 17.30 1.23
N SER A 114 0.91 18.21 0.27
CA SER A 114 0.16 17.94 -0.96
C SER A 114 0.87 16.97 -1.91
N ILE A 115 2.20 16.88 -1.82
CA ILE A 115 3.05 16.05 -2.71
C ILE A 115 4.11 15.34 -1.88
N ARG A 116 4.27 14.03 -2.10
CA ARG A 116 5.32 13.22 -1.50
C ARG A 116 6.17 12.56 -2.57
N ILE A 117 7.49 12.59 -2.42
CA ILE A 117 8.40 11.81 -3.25
C ILE A 117 8.30 10.33 -2.85
N ARG A 118 7.99 9.49 -3.82
CA ARG A 118 7.87 8.02 -3.66
C ARG A 118 9.16 7.31 -4.04
N GLN A 119 9.79 7.75 -5.13
CA GLN A 119 11.05 7.19 -5.62
C GLN A 119 11.99 8.31 -6.04
N SER A 120 13.27 8.13 -5.75
CA SER A 120 14.36 8.99 -6.22
C SER A 120 15.62 8.13 -6.29
N ASN A 121 15.86 7.51 -7.41
CA ASN A 121 16.93 6.54 -7.56
C ASN A 121 17.57 6.59 -8.93
N MET A 122 18.73 5.96 -9.03
CA MET A 122 19.43 5.69 -10.28
C MET A 122 19.75 4.21 -10.37
N ASN A 123 19.97 3.73 -11.58
CA ASN A 123 20.28 2.33 -11.83
C ASN A 123 21.37 2.13 -12.89
N ILE A 124 22.00 0.97 -12.82
CA ILE A 124 22.81 0.39 -13.89
C ILE A 124 22.20 -0.98 -14.20
N LYS A 125 21.96 -1.23 -15.49
CA LYS A 125 21.32 -2.45 -15.97
C LYS A 125 22.15 -3.08 -17.07
N HIS A 126 22.27 -4.41 -17.00
CA HIS A 126 22.81 -5.26 -18.06
C HIS A 126 21.78 -6.33 -18.40
N GLU A 127 21.55 -6.61 -19.68
CA GLU A 127 20.49 -7.54 -20.11
C GLU A 127 20.67 -8.96 -19.54
N LYS A 128 21.92 -9.43 -19.43
CA LYS A 128 22.24 -10.76 -18.91
C LYS A 128 22.46 -10.82 -17.40
N TYR A 129 22.90 -9.71 -16.76
CA TYR A 129 23.33 -9.72 -15.37
C TYR A 129 22.34 -9.02 -14.43
N GLY A 130 21.27 -8.42 -14.96
CA GLY A 130 20.24 -7.79 -14.16
C GLY A 130 20.48 -6.29 -13.93
N GLU A 131 19.90 -5.77 -12.87
CA GLU A 131 19.84 -4.35 -12.57
C GLU A 131 20.23 -4.09 -11.12
N LEU A 132 21.09 -3.11 -10.91
CA LEU A 132 21.41 -2.56 -9.59
C LEU A 132 20.82 -1.15 -9.52
N ARG A 133 19.98 -0.91 -8.52
CA ARG A 133 19.39 0.39 -8.17
C ARG A 133 19.94 0.90 -6.86
N TRP A 134 20.05 2.22 -6.68
CA TRP A 134 20.40 2.84 -5.42
C TRP A 134 19.73 4.21 -5.27
N GLY A 135 19.43 4.59 -4.03
CA GLY A 135 18.63 5.74 -3.63
C GLY A 135 17.31 5.31 -3.01
N LEU A 136 16.33 6.21 -2.96
CA LEU A 136 15.00 5.89 -2.51
C LEU A 136 14.27 5.05 -3.57
N ASN A 137 14.10 3.77 -3.30
CA ASN A 137 13.49 2.82 -4.23
C ASN A 137 12.67 1.74 -3.50
N SER A 138 11.85 1.02 -4.25
CA SER A 138 11.09 -0.12 -3.75
C SER A 138 12.02 -1.23 -3.29
N THR A 139 11.74 -1.79 -2.11
CA THR A 139 12.40 -3.01 -1.66
C THR A 139 11.98 -4.21 -2.52
N PRO A 140 12.71 -5.31 -2.56
CA PRO A 140 12.28 -6.53 -3.26
C PRO A 140 10.91 -7.05 -2.81
N LYS A 141 10.48 -6.75 -1.58
CA LYS A 141 9.16 -7.13 -1.06
C LYS A 141 8.06 -6.19 -1.51
N ASP A 142 8.36 -4.90 -1.76
CA ASP A 142 7.38 -3.90 -2.22
C ASP A 142 6.65 -4.39 -3.48
N ASN A 143 5.34 -4.39 -3.44
CA ASN A 143 4.43 -4.87 -4.48
C ASN A 143 4.55 -6.36 -4.82
N ILE A 144 5.10 -7.22 -3.94
CA ILE A 144 5.24 -8.66 -4.22
C ILE A 144 3.88 -9.31 -4.54
N VAL A 145 2.83 -8.88 -3.88
CA VAL A 145 1.47 -9.39 -4.08
C VAL A 145 0.82 -8.77 -5.33
N LYS A 146 1.09 -7.51 -5.64
CA LYS A 146 0.56 -6.80 -6.81
C LYS A 146 1.23 -7.22 -8.11
N ASP A 147 2.55 -7.23 -8.14
CA ASP A 147 3.34 -7.52 -9.35
C ASP A 147 3.09 -8.89 -9.95
N THR A 148 2.61 -9.84 -9.15
CA THR A 148 2.36 -11.22 -9.56
C THR A 148 0.90 -11.49 -9.88
N ASN A 149 0.00 -10.52 -9.69
CA ASN A 149 -1.40 -10.64 -10.08
C ASN A 149 -1.53 -10.59 -11.61
N VAL A 150 -2.12 -11.64 -12.19
CA VAL A 150 -2.31 -11.77 -13.66
C VAL A 150 -3.54 -11.04 -14.18
N THR A 151 -4.39 -10.48 -13.30
CA THR A 151 -5.64 -9.79 -13.66
C THR A 151 -5.50 -8.29 -13.81
N LYS A 152 -4.45 -7.68 -13.28
CA LYS A 152 -4.25 -6.23 -13.24
C LYS A 152 -5.32 -5.45 -12.46
N LEU A 153 -6.03 -6.11 -11.53
CA LEU A 153 -7.03 -5.48 -10.68
C LEU A 153 -6.42 -4.81 -9.43
N GLU A 154 -5.12 -4.96 -9.24
CA GLU A 154 -4.38 -4.41 -8.09
C GLU A 154 -4.46 -2.88 -7.95
N ASP A 155 -4.72 -2.18 -9.04
CA ASP A 155 -4.94 -0.72 -9.02
C ASP A 155 -6.40 -0.34 -8.72
N THR A 156 -7.32 -1.29 -8.77
CA THR A 156 -8.74 -1.12 -8.45
C THR A 156 -9.05 -1.55 -7.04
N TYR A 157 -8.60 -2.73 -6.67
CA TYR A 157 -8.79 -3.33 -5.38
C TYR A 157 -7.56 -4.14 -4.97
N PHE A 158 -7.21 -3.99 -3.72
CA PHE A 158 -6.14 -4.69 -3.05
C PHE A 158 -6.64 -5.09 -1.66
N GLY A 159 -6.45 -6.32 -1.24
CA GLY A 159 -7.14 -6.94 -0.10
C GLY A 159 -7.01 -6.26 1.27
N ASP A 160 -6.30 -5.16 1.37
CA ASP A 160 -6.09 -4.43 2.62
C ASP A 160 -7.24 -3.47 3.01
N ILE A 161 -7.00 -2.64 4.01
CA ILE A 161 -7.94 -1.65 4.53
C ILE A 161 -7.54 -0.21 4.14
N ASP A 162 -6.74 -0.04 3.12
CA ASP A 162 -6.15 1.26 2.78
C ASP A 162 -7.18 2.36 2.51
N MET A 163 -8.38 2.00 2.02
CA MET A 163 -9.44 2.99 1.76
C MET A 163 -10.03 3.60 3.02
N ASN A 164 -10.07 2.86 4.12
CA ASN A 164 -10.70 3.28 5.38
C ASN A 164 -9.77 3.31 6.59
N ARG A 165 -8.48 3.19 6.39
CA ARG A 165 -7.48 2.99 7.45
C ARG A 165 -7.47 4.07 8.55
N SER A 166 -7.85 5.31 8.25
CA SER A 166 -7.88 6.42 9.21
C SER A 166 -9.22 6.62 9.89
N PHE A 167 -10.27 5.89 9.48
CA PHE A 167 -11.54 5.90 10.19
C PHE A 167 -11.40 5.34 11.59
N LEU A 168 -12.12 5.96 12.53
CA LEU A 168 -12.13 5.55 13.92
C LEU A 168 -13.10 4.38 14.11
N LEU A 169 -12.77 3.49 15.03
CA LEU A 169 -13.60 2.33 15.36
C LEU A 169 -14.79 2.73 16.25
N ARG A 170 -15.92 2.04 16.05
CA ARG A 170 -17.12 2.11 16.90
C ARG A 170 -17.26 0.83 17.72
N PRO A 171 -16.76 0.77 18.95
CA PRO A 171 -16.97 -0.38 19.82
C PRO A 171 -18.42 -0.47 20.29
N LYS A 172 -19.04 -1.64 20.14
CA LYS A 172 -20.43 -1.87 20.61
C LYS A 172 -20.53 -1.63 22.11
N GLY A 173 -21.54 -0.84 22.50
CA GLY A 173 -21.76 -0.50 23.91
C GLY A 173 -20.87 0.64 24.44
N PHE A 174 -20.22 1.38 23.59
CA PHE A 174 -19.38 2.51 23.97
C PHE A 174 -20.22 3.75 24.34
N ASN A 175 -20.04 4.28 25.55
CA ASN A 175 -20.91 5.29 26.14
C ASN A 175 -20.35 6.72 26.04
N ASN A 176 -19.75 7.12 24.93
CA ASN A 176 -19.50 8.54 24.69
C ASN A 176 -20.58 9.15 23.77
N ALA A 177 -20.62 10.47 23.67
CA ALA A 177 -21.63 11.17 22.87
C ALA A 177 -21.60 10.77 21.39
N GLU A 178 -20.44 10.41 20.88
CA GLU A 178 -20.21 10.08 19.45
C GLU A 178 -20.18 8.57 19.19
N GLY A 179 -20.08 7.73 20.25
CA GLY A 179 -19.89 6.26 20.10
C GLY A 179 -18.55 5.85 19.46
N LEU A 180 -17.63 6.79 19.26
CA LEU A 180 -16.35 6.57 18.59
C LEU A 180 -15.20 6.38 19.58
N SER A 181 -14.32 5.45 19.28
CA SER A 181 -13.03 5.29 19.97
C SER A 181 -11.99 6.27 19.40
N THR A 182 -10.80 6.29 20.01
CA THR A 182 -9.62 6.97 19.45
C THR A 182 -8.76 6.04 18.59
N ILE A 183 -9.21 4.80 18.39
CA ILE A 183 -8.51 3.75 17.66
C ILE A 183 -8.98 3.77 16.21
N ARG A 184 -8.06 3.61 15.28
CA ARG A 184 -8.33 3.56 13.84
C ARG A 184 -8.33 2.12 13.34
N TRP A 185 -8.93 1.89 12.18
CA TRP A 185 -8.82 0.61 11.48
C TRP A 185 -7.36 0.20 11.25
N SER A 186 -6.48 1.15 10.91
CA SER A 186 -5.05 0.87 10.77
C SER A 186 -4.33 0.48 12.06
N ASP A 187 -4.92 0.71 13.22
CA ASP A 187 -4.31 0.33 14.50
C ASP A 187 -4.54 -1.13 14.86
N ILE A 188 -5.42 -1.82 14.14
CA ILE A 188 -5.83 -3.21 14.40
C ILE A 188 -5.66 -4.17 13.20
N ALA A 189 -5.30 -3.67 12.02
CA ALA A 189 -5.30 -4.47 10.79
C ALA A 189 -4.15 -4.11 9.85
N ARG A 190 -2.91 -4.12 10.33
CA ARG A 190 -1.73 -3.84 9.49
C ARG A 190 -0.48 -4.57 9.96
N CYS A 191 0.52 -4.63 9.09
CA CYS A 191 1.85 -5.11 9.43
C CYS A 191 2.59 -4.17 10.40
N TYR A 192 3.54 -4.71 11.16
CA TYR A 192 4.29 -3.94 12.15
C TYR A 192 5.19 -2.85 11.57
N SER A 193 5.71 -3.05 10.36
CA SER A 193 6.62 -2.10 9.73
C SER A 193 5.94 -1.02 8.92
N ASN A 194 4.70 -1.24 8.47
CA ASN A 194 4.02 -0.38 7.51
C ASN A 194 2.51 -0.29 7.70
N THR A 195 1.89 0.64 6.96
CA THR A 195 0.44 0.83 6.92
C THR A 195 -0.29 -0.15 6.02
N ASP A 196 0.42 -0.81 5.07
CA ASP A 196 -0.18 -1.80 4.18
C ASP A 196 -0.37 -3.13 4.91
N ALA A 197 -1.51 -3.78 4.73
CA ALA A 197 -1.84 -5.00 5.44
C ALA A 197 -1.26 -6.25 4.77
N PHE A 198 -1.07 -6.26 3.45
CA PHE A 198 -0.70 -7.48 2.75
C PHE A 198 0.72 -7.52 2.20
N ASP A 199 1.21 -6.50 1.51
CA ASP A 199 2.59 -6.58 1.08
C ASP A 199 3.58 -6.13 2.15
N CYS A 200 3.08 -5.49 3.22
CA CYS A 200 3.90 -4.95 4.31
C CYS A 200 5.08 -4.15 3.74
N SER A 201 4.84 -3.43 2.67
CA SER A 201 5.91 -2.96 1.81
C SER A 201 6.38 -1.57 2.13
N THR A 202 7.63 -1.32 1.82
CA THR A 202 8.21 0.01 1.99
C THR A 202 9.12 0.37 0.82
N ARG A 203 9.30 1.67 0.66
CA ARG A 203 10.37 2.25 -0.14
C ARG A 203 11.42 2.78 0.80
N ARG A 204 12.69 2.45 0.54
CA ARG A 204 13.80 2.80 1.42
C ARG A 204 15.00 3.30 0.65
N ASN A 205 15.84 4.09 1.32
CA ASN A 205 17.14 4.47 0.79
C ASN A 205 18.10 3.29 0.95
N GLY A 206 18.65 2.83 -0.16
CA GLY A 206 19.55 1.70 -0.16
C GLY A 206 19.85 1.18 -1.56
N ALA A 207 20.38 -0.02 -1.63
CA ALA A 207 20.72 -0.70 -2.87
C ALA A 207 19.84 -1.92 -3.08
N THR A 208 19.29 -2.05 -4.30
CA THR A 208 18.46 -3.18 -4.71
C THR A 208 19.04 -3.81 -5.96
N TYR A 209 19.30 -5.11 -5.93
CA TYR A 209 19.60 -5.91 -7.10
C TYR A 209 18.35 -6.66 -7.58
N LEU A 210 18.09 -6.59 -8.89
CA LEU A 210 17.03 -7.32 -9.56
C LEU A 210 17.65 -8.19 -10.66
N SER A 211 17.40 -9.50 -10.62
CA SER A 211 17.90 -10.42 -11.62
C SER A 211 17.20 -10.23 -12.97
N PRO A 212 17.78 -10.72 -14.06
CA PRO A 212 17.01 -11.00 -15.27
C PRO A 212 15.93 -12.05 -14.99
N GLU A 213 15.01 -12.17 -15.92
CA GLU A 213 14.00 -13.23 -15.91
C GLU A 213 14.58 -14.50 -16.58
N TRP A 214 14.44 -15.65 -15.90
CA TRP A 214 14.80 -16.97 -16.41
C TRP A 214 13.59 -17.90 -16.38
N SER A 215 13.07 -18.26 -17.52
CA SER A 215 11.89 -19.15 -17.64
C SER A 215 10.71 -18.70 -16.79
N GLY A 216 10.47 -17.40 -16.70
CA GLY A 216 9.42 -16.79 -15.90
C GLY A 216 9.79 -16.47 -14.46
N PHE A 217 10.94 -16.92 -13.95
CA PHE A 217 11.43 -16.61 -12.61
C PHE A 217 12.31 -15.37 -12.60
N SER A 218 12.15 -14.53 -11.59
CA SER A 218 13.06 -13.43 -11.26
C SER A 218 13.29 -13.35 -9.76
N PHE A 219 14.45 -12.82 -9.37
CA PHE A 219 14.89 -12.70 -7.97
C PHE A 219 15.23 -11.25 -7.68
N GLY A 220 14.92 -10.80 -6.46
CA GLY A 220 15.34 -9.53 -5.93
C GLY A 220 16.06 -9.70 -4.61
N TRP A 221 17.07 -8.86 -4.37
CA TRP A 221 17.73 -8.72 -3.09
C TRP A 221 18.12 -7.27 -2.86
N GLY A 222 17.98 -6.79 -1.63
CA GLY A 222 18.32 -5.42 -1.29
C GLY A 222 18.81 -5.27 0.15
N TYR A 223 19.62 -4.22 0.35
CA TYR A 223 20.10 -3.79 1.64
C TYR A 223 19.92 -2.27 1.79
N TYR A 224 19.42 -1.86 2.93
CA TYR A 224 18.94 -0.51 3.17
C TYR A 224 19.49 0.04 4.49
N GLU A 225 19.24 1.32 4.72
CA GLU A 225 19.53 1.98 6.00
C GLU A 225 18.94 1.21 7.19
N ASP A 226 19.57 1.35 8.37
CA ASP A 226 19.16 0.70 9.62
C ASP A 226 19.17 -0.84 9.58
N ASP A 227 20.17 -1.42 8.88
CA ASP A 227 20.41 -2.87 8.80
C ASP A 227 19.22 -3.68 8.25
N ILE A 228 18.40 -3.05 7.41
CA ILE A 228 17.25 -3.70 6.78
C ILE A 228 17.70 -4.42 5.51
N TRP A 229 17.28 -5.66 5.35
CA TRP A 229 17.47 -6.40 4.11
C TRP A 229 16.19 -7.08 3.64
N SER A 230 16.06 -7.25 2.35
CA SER A 230 14.88 -7.82 1.71
C SER A 230 15.29 -8.76 0.58
N ALA A 231 14.53 -9.84 0.41
CA ALA A 231 14.70 -10.77 -0.69
C ALA A 231 13.35 -11.20 -1.26
N SER A 232 13.30 -11.47 -2.57
CA SER A 232 12.08 -11.95 -3.21
C SER A 232 12.35 -12.90 -4.35
N VAL A 233 11.38 -13.76 -4.62
CA VAL A 233 11.26 -14.54 -5.83
C VAL A 233 9.89 -14.27 -6.46
N ARG A 234 9.86 -14.09 -7.78
CA ARG A 234 8.64 -13.88 -8.56
C ARG A 234 8.61 -14.86 -9.71
N TYR A 235 7.41 -15.31 -10.06
CA TYR A 235 7.15 -16.13 -11.23
C TYR A 235 6.02 -15.53 -12.06
N LYS A 236 6.20 -15.50 -13.37
CA LYS A 236 5.17 -15.21 -14.36
C LYS A 236 5.22 -16.24 -15.45
N SER A 237 4.08 -16.80 -15.79
CA SER A 237 4.00 -17.79 -16.86
C SER A 237 4.49 -17.24 -18.20
N PRO A 238 5.19 -18.06 -19.01
CA PRO A 238 5.65 -17.66 -20.32
C PRO A 238 4.48 -17.21 -21.22
N LYS A 239 4.75 -16.27 -22.12
CA LYS A 239 3.76 -15.73 -23.07
C LYS A 239 3.19 -16.80 -24.02
N GLU A 240 3.93 -17.88 -24.20
CA GLU A 240 3.54 -19.03 -25.02
C GLU A 240 2.38 -19.82 -24.44
N TRP A 241 2.09 -19.69 -23.13
CA TRP A 241 0.94 -20.31 -22.49
C TRP A 241 -0.34 -19.55 -22.85
N LYS A 242 -0.88 -19.83 -24.02
CA LYS A 242 -2.02 -19.07 -24.59
C LYS A 242 -3.31 -19.15 -23.77
N ASN A 243 -3.55 -20.29 -23.12
CA ASN A 243 -4.81 -20.56 -22.43
C ASN A 243 -4.77 -20.24 -20.93
N TRP A 244 -3.59 -20.09 -20.37
CA TRP A 244 -3.43 -19.86 -18.95
C TRP A 244 -2.38 -18.79 -18.69
N LYS A 245 -2.70 -17.88 -17.77
CA LYS A 245 -1.73 -16.98 -17.15
C LYS A 245 -1.60 -17.39 -15.69
N VAL A 246 -0.37 -17.55 -15.23
CA VAL A 246 -0.05 -17.91 -13.85
C VAL A 246 0.98 -16.92 -13.34
N GLY A 247 0.76 -16.41 -12.15
CA GLY A 247 1.69 -15.55 -11.44
C GLY A 247 1.82 -15.97 -9.98
N GLY A 248 2.92 -15.68 -9.37
CA GLY A 248 3.14 -15.94 -7.96
C GLY A 248 4.43 -15.33 -7.47
N GLY A 249 4.50 -15.04 -6.20
CA GLY A 249 5.68 -14.47 -5.59
C GLY A 249 5.75 -14.72 -4.09
N PHE A 250 6.96 -14.65 -3.58
CA PHE A 250 7.23 -14.70 -2.16
C PHE A 250 8.37 -13.73 -1.84
N ALA A 251 8.25 -13.02 -0.75
CA ALA A 251 9.28 -12.13 -0.27
C ALA A 251 9.40 -12.17 1.25
N TYR A 252 10.60 -11.87 1.71
CA TYR A 252 10.96 -11.73 3.11
C TYR A 252 11.71 -10.42 3.31
N GLU A 253 11.44 -9.76 4.45
CA GLU A 253 12.13 -8.54 4.86
C GLU A 253 12.43 -8.62 6.35
N ASP A 254 13.65 -8.21 6.74
CA ASP A 254 14.17 -8.28 8.09
C ASP A 254 14.69 -6.90 8.50
N PHE A 255 14.09 -6.35 9.54
CA PHE A 255 14.46 -5.09 10.16
C PHE A 255 15.22 -5.41 11.43
N ARG A 256 16.49 -5.05 11.47
CA ARG A 256 17.35 -5.33 12.60
C ARG A 256 17.75 -4.05 13.31
N ASP A 257 17.71 -4.08 14.63
CA ASP A 257 18.16 -2.96 15.46
C ASP A 257 17.45 -1.62 15.14
N GLU A 258 16.22 -1.63 14.61
CA GLU A 258 15.48 -0.40 14.36
C GLU A 258 15.36 0.40 15.66
N ARG A 259 15.95 1.59 15.67
CA ARG A 259 15.96 2.43 16.86
C ARG A 259 14.74 3.34 16.88
N ILE A 260 13.95 3.19 17.92
CA ILE A 260 12.78 4.02 18.14
C ILE A 260 13.02 4.96 19.30
N GLN A 261 12.81 6.24 19.08
CA GLN A 261 12.90 7.27 20.11
C GLN A 261 11.53 7.43 20.79
N ASN A 262 11.45 7.18 22.09
CA ASN A 262 10.27 7.49 22.88
C ASN A 262 10.30 8.94 23.34
N GLY A 263 9.32 9.74 22.95
CA GLY A 263 9.18 11.13 23.39
C GLY A 263 9.08 12.13 22.25
N GLY A 264 7.86 12.38 21.82
CA GLY A 264 7.46 13.61 21.12
C GLY A 264 8.10 13.89 19.76
N GLY A 265 7.40 13.55 18.71
CA GLY A 265 7.52 14.20 17.41
C GLY A 265 8.67 13.76 16.53
N GLY A 266 8.35 13.07 15.48
CA GLY A 266 9.12 12.98 14.25
C GLY A 266 10.46 12.25 14.35
N VAL A 267 10.68 11.36 13.40
CA VAL A 267 12.04 10.92 13.07
C VAL A 267 12.87 12.18 12.88
N ALA A 268 13.88 12.41 13.74
CA ALA A 268 14.79 13.51 13.55
C ALA A 268 15.58 13.25 12.25
N SER A 269 15.13 13.83 11.17
CA SER A 269 15.91 13.93 9.93
C SER A 269 16.99 15.00 10.14
N GLY A 270 18.06 14.64 10.85
CA GLY A 270 19.18 15.52 11.10
C GLY A 270 20.23 14.85 11.98
N PRO A 271 21.45 15.38 12.05
CA PRO A 271 22.45 14.88 12.99
C PRO A 271 21.84 14.94 14.39
N PHE A 272 21.74 13.78 15.02
CA PHE A 272 21.13 13.59 16.33
C PHE A 272 21.55 14.69 17.30
N PRO A 273 20.63 15.45 17.88
CA PRO A 273 20.97 16.19 19.08
C PRO A 273 21.40 15.16 20.13
N PRO A 274 22.41 15.44 20.94
CA PRO A 274 22.82 14.53 22.01
C PRO A 274 21.56 14.18 22.83
N PRO A 275 21.35 12.91 23.20
CA PRO A 275 20.18 12.51 23.93
C PRO A 275 20.05 13.36 25.20
N SER A 276 18.93 14.05 25.34
CA SER A 276 18.59 14.64 26.63
C SER A 276 18.44 13.47 27.61
N SER A 277 18.84 13.68 28.86
CA SER A 277 18.91 12.65 29.91
C SER A 277 17.60 11.87 30.17
N ASN A 278 16.51 12.20 29.48
CA ASN A 278 15.18 11.59 29.61
C ASN A 278 14.69 10.89 28.34
N GLN A 279 15.53 10.69 27.32
CA GLN A 279 15.14 9.97 26.11
C GLN A 279 15.51 8.51 26.22
N THR A 280 14.54 7.65 26.10
CA THR A 280 14.73 6.20 26.10
C THR A 280 14.66 5.70 24.65
N PHE A 281 15.73 5.06 24.20
CA PHE A 281 15.79 4.44 22.88
C PHE A 281 15.45 2.95 23.04
N PHE A 282 14.65 2.45 22.12
CA PHE A 282 14.30 1.04 22.06
C PHE A 282 14.82 0.46 20.75
N LYS A 283 15.25 -0.76 20.80
CA LYS A 283 15.55 -1.59 19.64
C LYS A 283 14.42 -2.56 19.46
N ARG A 284 13.98 -2.72 18.22
CA ARG A 284 13.06 -3.79 17.83
C ARG A 284 13.56 -4.48 16.58
N ASP A 285 13.35 -5.76 16.53
CA ASP A 285 13.56 -6.56 15.34
C ASP A 285 12.21 -6.97 14.78
N ILE A 286 11.97 -6.70 13.49
CA ILE A 286 10.73 -7.08 12.81
C ILE A 286 11.09 -8.00 11.64
N LYS A 287 10.37 -9.09 11.52
CA LYS A 287 10.46 -10.03 10.41
C LYS A 287 9.12 -10.07 9.70
N GLU A 288 9.15 -9.90 8.40
CA GLU A 288 7.94 -9.86 7.60
C GLU A 288 8.09 -10.70 6.35
N TRP A 289 7.01 -11.38 6.00
CA TRP A 289 6.92 -12.13 4.75
C TRP A 289 5.56 -11.91 4.11
N ALA A 290 5.57 -11.94 2.79
CA ALA A 290 4.37 -11.81 2.00
C ALA A 290 4.50 -12.69 0.75
N GLY A 291 3.37 -13.17 0.27
CA GLY A 291 3.34 -13.95 -0.96
C GLY A 291 1.96 -13.95 -1.58
N SER A 292 1.92 -14.24 -2.88
CA SER A 292 0.69 -14.33 -3.63
C SER A 292 0.78 -15.39 -4.70
N PHE A 293 -0.40 -15.81 -5.14
CA PHE A 293 -0.60 -16.69 -6.28
C PHE A 293 -1.81 -16.24 -7.07
N SER A 294 -1.69 -16.25 -8.40
CA SER A 294 -2.78 -15.92 -9.30
C SER A 294 -2.80 -16.86 -10.51
N ILE A 295 -3.99 -17.18 -10.98
CA ILE A 295 -4.22 -17.98 -12.19
C ILE A 295 -5.43 -17.45 -12.93
N LYS A 296 -5.31 -17.29 -14.25
CA LYS A 296 -6.40 -16.88 -15.14
C LYS A 296 -6.48 -17.84 -16.32
N ASN A 297 -7.66 -18.38 -16.58
CA ASN A 297 -7.96 -19.07 -17.82
C ASN A 297 -8.35 -18.03 -18.88
N VAL A 298 -7.51 -17.81 -19.86
CA VAL A 298 -7.67 -16.74 -20.86
C VAL A 298 -8.94 -16.90 -21.70
N PRO A 299 -9.30 -18.11 -22.22
CA PRO A 299 -10.51 -18.27 -23.02
C PRO A 299 -11.82 -17.97 -22.29
N THR A 300 -11.91 -18.35 -21.02
CA THR A 300 -13.13 -18.14 -20.22
C THR A 300 -13.12 -16.80 -19.47
N GLY A 301 -11.94 -16.28 -19.22
CA GLY A 301 -11.73 -15.12 -18.35
C GLY A 301 -11.78 -15.44 -16.86
N LEU A 302 -12.08 -16.67 -16.46
CA LEU A 302 -12.13 -17.06 -15.05
C LEU A 302 -10.77 -16.95 -14.41
N PHE A 303 -10.72 -16.38 -13.21
CA PHE A 303 -9.48 -16.25 -12.46
C PHE A 303 -9.66 -16.51 -10.97
N PHE A 304 -8.55 -16.86 -10.35
CA PHE A 304 -8.37 -16.90 -8.91
C PHE A 304 -7.11 -16.12 -8.56
N TYR A 305 -7.18 -15.36 -7.47
CA TYR A 305 -6.05 -14.69 -6.84
C TYR A 305 -6.10 -14.92 -5.34
N GLY A 306 -4.96 -15.13 -4.72
CA GLY A 306 -4.83 -15.25 -3.29
C GLY A 306 -3.52 -14.63 -2.82
N GLU A 307 -3.55 -14.00 -1.66
CA GLU A 307 -2.39 -13.40 -1.01
C GLU A 307 -2.37 -13.71 0.47
N TYR A 308 -1.17 -13.73 1.03
CA TYR A 308 -0.91 -13.95 2.44
C TYR A 308 0.26 -13.09 2.90
N SER A 309 0.15 -12.56 4.11
CA SER A 309 1.23 -11.85 4.76
C SER A 309 1.30 -12.17 6.24
N ALA A 310 2.48 -12.02 6.81
CA ALA A 310 2.66 -12.09 8.25
C ALA A 310 3.82 -11.21 8.69
N SER A 311 3.74 -10.75 9.93
CA SER A 311 4.74 -9.88 10.55
C SER A 311 4.94 -10.27 12.00
N GLN A 312 6.19 -10.47 12.39
CA GLN A 312 6.59 -10.84 13.74
C GLN A 312 7.52 -9.77 14.28
N GLN A 313 7.29 -9.37 15.52
CA GLN A 313 8.15 -8.44 16.22
C GLN A 313 8.77 -9.10 17.43
N ASP A 314 10.10 -9.11 17.51
CA ASP A 314 10.86 -9.58 18.66
C ASP A 314 11.25 -8.39 19.53
N ASP A 315 10.66 -8.25 20.71
CA ASP A 315 10.98 -7.22 21.69
C ASP A 315 11.94 -7.74 22.75
N SER A 316 13.22 -7.64 22.48
CA SER A 316 14.23 -8.00 23.49
C SER A 316 14.34 -6.98 24.63
N ASN A 317 13.77 -5.79 24.47
CA ASN A 317 13.79 -4.70 25.46
C ASN A 317 12.40 -4.08 25.62
N ALA A 318 11.40 -4.91 25.81
CA ALA A 318 10.02 -4.47 25.91
C ALA A 318 9.80 -3.39 26.95
N VAL A 319 9.78 -2.18 26.47
CA VAL A 319 9.18 -1.06 27.20
C VAL A 319 7.72 -0.91 26.78
N HIS A 320 7.05 -2.02 26.56
CA HIS A 320 5.62 -2.04 26.65
C HIS A 320 5.27 -2.04 28.13
N GLY A 321 5.25 -0.84 28.71
CA GLY A 321 4.95 -0.67 30.11
C GLY A 321 3.58 -1.20 30.44
N GLY A 322 3.49 -2.49 30.68
CA GLY A 322 2.34 -2.96 31.39
C GLY A 322 1.76 -4.31 31.00
N VAL A 323 1.46 -4.62 29.75
CA VAL A 323 0.70 -5.84 29.47
C VAL A 323 1.54 -6.95 28.89
N PHE A 324 2.38 -6.65 27.94
CA PHE A 324 3.27 -7.68 27.38
C PHE A 324 4.44 -8.01 28.31
N ASN A 325 4.78 -7.14 29.26
CA ASN A 325 5.72 -7.35 30.37
C ASN A 325 6.95 -8.19 29.97
N GLY A 326 7.54 -7.85 28.80
CA GLY A 326 8.66 -8.59 28.20
C GLY A 326 8.26 -9.72 27.24
N ALA A 327 6.99 -9.95 26.98
CA ALA A 327 6.55 -10.86 25.94
C ALA A 327 6.42 -10.10 24.59
N SER A 328 6.75 -10.77 23.50
CA SER A 328 6.51 -10.26 22.15
C SER A 328 5.02 -10.05 21.90
N PRO A 329 4.63 -9.01 21.13
CA PRO A 329 3.25 -8.86 20.68
C PRO A 329 2.82 -10.07 19.85
N PRO A 330 1.51 -10.31 19.69
CA PRO A 330 1.01 -11.40 18.86
C PRO A 330 1.49 -11.23 17.41
N GLU A 331 1.69 -12.34 16.72
CA GLU A 331 2.10 -12.36 15.33
C GLU A 331 0.95 -11.91 14.43
N TYR A 332 1.16 -10.83 13.66
CA TYR A 332 0.22 -10.44 12.64
C TYR A 332 0.19 -11.47 11.52
N ASN A 333 -0.99 -11.81 11.05
CA ASN A 333 -1.18 -12.54 9.81
C ASN A 333 -2.46 -12.11 9.09
N GLY A 334 -2.43 -12.15 7.76
CA GLY A 334 -3.55 -11.79 6.92
C GLY A 334 -3.59 -12.60 5.65
N TYR A 335 -4.80 -12.86 5.14
CA TYR A 335 -5.02 -13.43 3.81
C TYR A 335 -6.20 -12.79 3.13
N ASP A 336 -6.13 -12.72 1.78
CA ASP A 336 -7.24 -12.37 0.89
C ASP A 336 -7.36 -13.43 -0.21
N LEU A 337 -8.59 -13.81 -0.53
CA LEU A 337 -8.91 -14.75 -1.59
C LEU A 337 -9.92 -14.09 -2.53
N GLN A 338 -9.58 -13.95 -3.80
CA GLN A 338 -10.40 -13.31 -4.82
C GLN A 338 -10.68 -14.27 -5.97
N VAL A 339 -11.90 -14.24 -6.45
CA VAL A 339 -12.33 -14.96 -7.65
C VAL A 339 -13.10 -14.01 -8.57
N GLY A 340 -13.08 -14.29 -9.86
CA GLY A 340 -13.83 -13.47 -10.79
C GLY A 340 -13.74 -13.93 -12.23
N ILE A 341 -14.30 -13.10 -13.08
CA ILE A 341 -14.23 -13.24 -14.52
C ILE A 341 -13.74 -11.92 -15.12
N GLN A 342 -12.72 -11.97 -15.96
CA GLN A 342 -12.15 -10.83 -16.65
C GLN A 342 -11.95 -11.16 -18.12
N ARG A 343 -12.74 -10.54 -18.97
CA ARG A 343 -12.71 -10.74 -20.43
C ARG A 343 -13.41 -9.62 -21.18
N GLU A 344 -13.18 -9.54 -22.47
CA GLU A 344 -14.00 -8.73 -23.36
C GLU A 344 -15.37 -9.40 -23.55
N PHE A 345 -16.46 -8.66 -23.29
CA PHE A 345 -17.82 -9.13 -23.53
C PHE A 345 -18.32 -8.54 -24.85
N GLU A 346 -18.51 -9.40 -25.87
CA GLU A 346 -19.00 -8.98 -27.20
C GLU A 346 -20.36 -8.27 -27.18
N MET A 347 -21.17 -8.53 -26.16
CA MET A 347 -22.50 -7.95 -25.99
C MET A 347 -22.47 -6.46 -25.62
N LEU A 348 -21.33 -5.97 -25.09
CA LEU A 348 -21.11 -4.58 -24.69
C LEU A 348 -20.36 -3.78 -25.77
N ARG A 349 -20.55 -4.04 -27.04
CA ARG A 349 -19.92 -3.33 -28.17
C ARG A 349 -20.30 -1.84 -28.23
N LEU A 350 -20.00 -1.11 -27.18
CA LEU A 350 -20.07 0.34 -27.10
C LEU A 350 -18.69 0.96 -27.43
N GLY A 351 -18.25 0.80 -28.68
CA GLY A 351 -16.94 1.32 -29.08
C GLY A 351 -15.76 0.44 -28.66
N ASP A 352 -14.62 1.03 -28.36
CA ASP A 352 -13.34 0.41 -28.03
C ASP A 352 -13.25 -0.02 -26.53
N LEU A 353 -14.26 -0.74 -26.04
CA LEU A 353 -14.22 -1.29 -24.70
C LEU A 353 -13.21 -2.44 -24.63
N GLY A 354 -12.38 -2.40 -23.60
CA GLY A 354 -11.47 -3.46 -23.26
C GLY A 354 -12.07 -4.57 -22.40
N GLU A 355 -11.26 -5.14 -21.52
CA GLU A 355 -11.71 -6.18 -20.61
C GLU A 355 -12.68 -5.58 -19.56
N THR A 356 -13.77 -6.30 -19.30
CA THR A 356 -14.65 -6.08 -18.16
C THR A 356 -14.34 -7.13 -17.12
N SER A 357 -14.20 -6.72 -15.88
CA SER A 357 -13.91 -7.60 -14.75
C SER A 357 -15.04 -7.55 -13.73
N PHE A 358 -15.58 -8.69 -13.36
CA PHE A 358 -16.44 -8.88 -12.19
C PHE A 358 -15.68 -9.75 -11.21
N PHE A 359 -15.56 -9.28 -9.98
CA PHE A 359 -14.79 -10.00 -8.96
C PHE A 359 -15.40 -9.85 -7.58
N GLY A 360 -15.06 -10.77 -6.72
CA GLY A 360 -15.39 -10.73 -5.31
C GLY A 360 -14.44 -11.58 -4.52
N GLY A 361 -14.41 -11.37 -3.23
CA GLY A 361 -13.49 -12.09 -2.37
C GLY A 361 -13.81 -11.96 -0.90
N TYR A 362 -12.95 -12.59 -0.12
CA TYR A 362 -13.00 -12.63 1.33
C TYR A 362 -11.61 -12.47 1.91
N LYS A 363 -11.49 -11.67 2.96
CA LYS A 363 -10.25 -11.43 3.69
C LYS A 363 -10.40 -11.61 5.18
N ASN A 364 -9.29 -11.96 5.83
CA ASN A 364 -9.16 -11.96 7.28
C ASN A 364 -7.77 -11.46 7.67
N LEU A 365 -7.74 -10.52 8.61
CA LEU A 365 -6.54 -9.90 9.15
C LEU A 365 -6.55 -10.07 10.66
N ARG A 366 -5.53 -10.69 11.22
CA ARG A 366 -5.43 -10.99 12.64
C ARG A 366 -4.23 -10.33 13.27
N ASP A 367 -4.46 -9.81 14.48
CA ASP A 367 -3.41 -9.31 15.36
C ASP A 367 -2.53 -8.20 14.75
N GLY A 368 -3.07 -7.47 13.79
CA GLY A 368 -2.43 -6.32 13.15
C GLY A 368 -2.38 -5.09 14.06
N ILE A 369 -1.95 -5.30 15.30
CA ILE A 369 -2.00 -4.28 16.35
C ILE A 369 -0.78 -3.39 16.26
N SER A 370 -0.96 -2.22 15.71
CA SER A 370 0.08 -1.22 15.69
C SER A 370 -0.42 0.07 16.31
N CYS A 371 -0.65 0.04 17.58
CA CYS A 371 -1.10 1.21 18.29
C CYS A 371 -0.04 2.29 18.26
N GLY A 372 -0.33 3.41 17.64
CA GLY A 372 0.50 4.56 17.87
C GLY A 372 0.87 5.42 16.72
N SER A 373 -0.03 6.15 16.15
CA SER A 373 0.35 7.49 15.74
C SER A 373 -0.82 8.44 15.96
N ASN A 374 -0.72 9.31 16.95
CA ASN A 374 -1.46 10.54 16.89
C ASN A 374 -1.01 11.30 15.65
N GLY A 375 -1.82 11.27 14.63
CA GLY A 375 -2.07 12.24 13.62
C GLY A 375 -0.94 13.11 13.11
N ASN A 376 0.17 12.58 12.67
CA ASN A 376 1.04 13.25 11.72
C ASN A 376 1.91 12.19 11.07
N GLY A 377 1.47 11.68 9.97
CA GLY A 377 2.14 11.12 8.79
C GLY A 377 3.50 10.43 8.87
N SER A 378 4.07 10.17 10.00
CA SER A 378 5.31 9.42 10.14
C SER A 378 5.03 8.06 10.74
N SER A 379 4.79 7.14 9.84
CA SER A 379 4.44 5.75 10.04
C SER A 379 5.61 4.88 10.47
N LEU A 380 6.50 5.34 11.29
CA LEU A 380 7.61 4.51 11.77
C LEU A 380 7.70 4.60 13.29
N GLY A 381 7.23 3.55 13.93
CA GLY A 381 7.76 3.13 15.20
C GLY A 381 7.43 3.98 16.41
N ARG A 382 6.17 4.28 16.67
CA ARG A 382 5.81 4.63 18.04
C ARG A 382 5.29 3.42 18.76
N ILE A 383 6.08 2.96 19.71
CA ILE A 383 5.63 2.05 20.76
C ILE A 383 4.37 2.62 21.39
N PRO A 384 3.41 1.78 21.66
CA PRO A 384 2.05 2.15 21.98
C PRO A 384 1.87 2.78 23.36
N ALA A 385 2.35 3.99 23.56
CA ALA A 385 1.76 4.78 24.63
C ALA A 385 0.25 4.96 24.45
N ASN A 386 -0.26 4.72 23.25
CA ASN A 386 -1.64 4.98 22.84
C ASN A 386 -2.47 3.72 22.49
N CYS A 387 -1.95 2.51 22.72
CA CYS A 387 -2.82 1.35 22.89
C CYS A 387 -3.67 1.41 24.16
N PHE A 388 -3.48 2.46 24.93
CA PHE A 388 -4.32 2.74 26.07
C PHE A 388 -5.53 3.53 25.62
N ILE A 389 -6.68 2.92 25.64
CA ILE A 389 -7.94 3.66 25.56
C ILE A 389 -8.01 4.52 26.79
N ALA A 390 -8.05 5.85 26.61
CA ALA A 390 -8.19 6.77 27.74
C ALA A 390 -9.45 6.41 28.54
N ALA A 391 -9.27 6.31 29.85
CA ALA A 391 -10.21 5.75 30.82
C ALA A 391 -11.61 6.36 30.87
N ASN A 392 -11.87 7.44 30.18
CA ASN A 392 -13.11 8.20 30.35
C ASN A 392 -14.29 7.66 29.54
N ASN A 393 -14.10 6.60 28.76
CA ASN A 393 -15.06 6.23 27.73
C ASN A 393 -15.63 4.80 27.84
N PHE A 394 -15.08 3.94 28.70
CA PHE A 394 -15.72 2.68 29.08
C PHE A 394 -16.30 2.83 30.48
N ASP A 395 -17.56 2.53 30.62
CA ASP A 395 -18.35 2.61 31.84
C ASP A 395 -17.54 2.22 33.09
N SER A 396 -17.20 3.22 33.93
CA SER A 396 -16.55 3.13 35.24
C SER A 396 -15.22 2.35 35.35
N VAL A 397 -14.64 1.84 34.27
CA VAL A 397 -13.35 1.14 34.33
C VAL A 397 -12.24 2.13 34.05
N THR A 398 -11.77 2.73 35.07
CA THR A 398 -10.64 3.64 35.10
C THR A 398 -9.35 2.89 34.81
N VAL A 399 -8.58 3.36 33.81
CA VAL A 399 -7.14 3.27 33.71
C VAL A 399 -6.53 2.00 33.07
N ASN A 400 -5.82 2.21 31.96
CA ASN A 400 -4.92 1.25 31.29
C ASN A 400 -5.59 0.03 30.66
N THR A 401 -6.47 0.30 29.69
CA THR A 401 -6.97 -0.72 28.79
C THR A 401 -6.07 -0.81 27.57
N GLN A 402 -5.53 -1.97 27.26
CA GLN A 402 -4.64 -2.20 26.12
C GLN A 402 -5.27 -3.22 25.17
N ILE A 403 -5.15 -2.97 23.85
CA ILE A 403 -5.52 -3.95 22.84
C ILE A 403 -4.44 -5.03 22.81
N THR A 404 -4.86 -6.29 22.85
CA THR A 404 -3.98 -7.46 22.87
C THR A 404 -4.26 -8.46 21.76
N GLY A 405 -5.32 -8.28 21.02
CA GLY A 405 -5.72 -9.09 19.88
C GLY A 405 -6.68 -8.33 18.99
N SER A 406 -6.75 -8.68 17.73
CA SER A 406 -7.72 -8.21 16.76
C SER A 406 -8.04 -9.29 15.74
N ASP A 407 -9.27 -9.34 15.29
CA ASP A 407 -9.72 -10.17 14.17
C ASP A 407 -10.59 -9.30 13.26
N VAL A 408 -10.11 -9.01 12.06
CA VAL A 408 -10.82 -8.22 11.06
C VAL A 408 -11.18 -9.12 9.91
N THR A 409 -12.45 -9.27 9.63
CA THR A 409 -12.96 -10.01 8.47
C THR A 409 -13.63 -9.07 7.49
N GLY A 410 -13.65 -9.44 6.23
CA GLY A 410 -14.34 -8.65 5.23
C GLY A 410 -14.63 -9.44 3.97
N TRP A 411 -15.64 -9.00 3.24
CA TRP A 411 -15.94 -9.47 1.91
C TRP A 411 -16.20 -8.28 0.99
N TYR A 412 -16.03 -8.49 -0.30
CA TYR A 412 -16.16 -7.43 -1.28
C TYR A 412 -16.64 -7.95 -2.62
N LEU A 413 -17.23 -7.03 -3.38
CA LEU A 413 -17.65 -7.24 -4.77
C LEU A 413 -17.20 -6.03 -5.59
N GLY A 414 -16.70 -6.27 -6.79
CA GLY A 414 -16.18 -5.20 -7.65
C GLY A 414 -16.46 -5.41 -9.12
N LEU A 415 -16.49 -4.29 -9.80
CA LEU A 415 -16.57 -4.15 -11.26
C LEU A 415 -15.44 -3.24 -11.71
N ASP A 416 -14.71 -3.62 -12.75
CA ASP A 416 -13.73 -2.78 -13.42
C ASP A 416 -13.94 -2.89 -14.94
N GLN A 417 -14.02 -1.75 -15.63
CA GLN A 417 -14.19 -1.65 -17.06
C GLN A 417 -13.03 -0.88 -17.68
N GLU A 418 -12.25 -1.54 -18.50
CA GLU A 418 -11.21 -0.93 -19.31
C GLU A 418 -11.80 -0.17 -20.52
N LEU A 419 -11.30 1.04 -20.75
CA LEU A 419 -11.54 1.87 -21.95
C LEU A 419 -10.23 1.99 -22.70
N LYS A 420 -9.96 1.07 -23.64
CA LYS A 420 -8.65 0.91 -24.30
C LYS A 420 -8.16 2.18 -25.00
N SER A 421 -9.02 2.86 -25.75
CA SER A 421 -8.65 4.06 -26.50
C SER A 421 -8.21 5.24 -25.63
N ALA A 422 -8.59 5.23 -24.35
CA ALA A 422 -8.27 6.29 -23.39
C ALA A 422 -7.23 5.86 -22.35
N GLU A 423 -6.74 4.62 -22.40
CA GLU A 423 -5.94 4.01 -21.32
C GLU A 423 -6.54 4.25 -19.93
N MET A 424 -7.88 4.14 -19.86
CA MET A 424 -8.67 4.49 -18.70
C MET A 424 -9.43 3.28 -18.18
N HIS A 425 -9.66 3.25 -16.87
CA HIS A 425 -10.54 2.28 -16.22
C HIS A 425 -11.62 3.00 -15.43
N LEU A 426 -12.84 2.49 -15.49
CA LEU A 426 -13.95 2.85 -14.63
C LEU A 426 -14.18 1.72 -13.66
N TYR A 427 -14.33 2.00 -12.38
CA TYR A 427 -14.49 0.95 -11.38
C TYR A 427 -15.52 1.31 -10.31
N THR A 428 -16.13 0.29 -9.75
CA THR A 428 -16.95 0.37 -8.54
C THR A 428 -16.68 -0.85 -7.68
N VAL A 429 -16.44 -0.62 -6.39
CA VAL A 429 -16.22 -1.71 -5.42
C VAL A 429 -17.05 -1.42 -4.18
N TYR A 430 -17.76 -2.44 -3.71
CA TYR A 430 -18.37 -2.51 -2.39
C TYR A 430 -17.52 -3.38 -1.49
N GLN A 431 -17.30 -2.95 -0.26
CA GLN A 431 -16.59 -3.67 0.77
C GLN A 431 -17.35 -3.60 2.08
N HIS A 432 -17.47 -4.74 2.75
CA HIS A 432 -18.01 -4.88 4.09
C HIS A 432 -16.92 -5.38 5.04
N LEU A 433 -16.80 -4.77 6.21
CA LEU A 433 -15.83 -5.13 7.24
C LEU A 433 -16.54 -5.34 8.56
N ASP A 434 -16.16 -6.41 9.25
CA ASP A 434 -16.53 -6.72 10.63
C ASP A 434 -15.25 -6.96 11.42
N ALA A 435 -15.22 -6.53 12.68
CA ALA A 435 -14.03 -6.70 13.50
C ALA A 435 -14.35 -6.87 14.98
N ASP A 436 -13.50 -7.68 15.61
CA ASP A 436 -13.43 -7.88 17.05
C ASP A 436 -12.05 -7.47 17.58
N ILE A 437 -12.01 -6.91 18.78
CA ILE A 437 -10.77 -6.60 19.49
C ILE A 437 -10.76 -7.24 20.87
N ASP A 438 -9.62 -7.76 21.27
CA ASP A 438 -9.38 -8.21 22.63
C ASP A 438 -8.71 -7.11 23.43
N LEU A 439 -9.33 -6.76 24.56
CA LEU A 439 -8.79 -5.79 25.51
C LEU A 439 -8.31 -6.48 26.77
N ILE A 440 -7.19 -6.01 27.31
CA ILE A 440 -6.82 -6.27 28.69
C ILE A 440 -7.01 -5.00 29.48
N THR A 441 -7.84 -5.07 30.50
CA THR A 441 -8.07 -3.99 31.47
C THR A 441 -7.65 -4.43 32.86
N ARG A 442 -7.15 -3.50 33.65
CA ARG A 442 -6.94 -3.70 35.09
C ARG A 442 -8.20 -3.23 35.82
N GLY A 443 -9.00 -4.15 36.33
CA GLY A 443 -10.24 -3.85 37.04
C GLY A 443 -9.99 -3.15 38.37
N ASP A 444 -10.91 -2.29 38.75
CA ASP A 444 -11.23 -1.64 40.05
C ASP A 444 -10.14 -1.39 41.11
N GLY A 445 -8.90 -1.58 40.80
CA GLY A 445 -7.80 -1.21 41.68
C GLY A 445 -7.52 0.28 41.67
N SER A 446 -7.38 0.88 42.84
CA SER A 446 -6.90 2.25 42.95
C SER A 446 -5.58 2.44 42.20
N VAL A 447 -5.55 3.44 41.31
CA VAL A 447 -4.31 3.80 40.61
C VAL A 447 -3.46 4.65 41.51
N THR A 448 -2.27 4.19 41.80
CA THR A 448 -1.28 4.97 42.51
C THR A 448 -0.23 5.43 41.51
N CYS A 449 -0.19 6.73 41.23
CA CYS A 449 0.82 7.33 40.39
C CYS A 449 1.99 7.84 41.23
N LYS A 450 3.21 7.45 40.92
CA LYS A 450 4.45 8.06 41.41
C LYS A 450 5.16 8.69 40.23
N GLY A 451 5.06 10.02 40.09
CA GLY A 451 5.54 10.73 38.91
C GLY A 451 4.82 10.31 37.63
N ALA A 452 5.54 10.04 36.57
CA ALA A 452 4.98 9.60 35.28
C ALA A 452 4.58 8.12 35.24
N GLN A 453 4.79 7.35 36.29
CA GLN A 453 4.44 5.93 36.38
C GLN A 453 3.21 5.72 37.25
N CYS A 454 2.15 5.21 36.64
CA CYS A 454 0.93 4.82 37.34
C CYS A 454 0.87 3.29 37.41
N VAL A 455 0.70 2.73 38.59
CA VAL A 455 0.56 1.29 38.82
C VAL A 455 -0.83 1.03 39.36
N SER A 456 -1.60 0.17 38.69
CA SER A 456 -2.88 -0.31 39.18
C SER A 456 -2.71 -1.63 39.92
N SER A 457 -3.36 -1.77 41.07
CA SER A 457 -3.31 -2.98 41.89
C SER A 457 -4.38 -4.04 41.51
N GLY A 458 -5.20 -3.77 40.49
CA GLY A 458 -6.28 -4.66 40.07
C GLY A 458 -5.80 -5.91 39.32
N LYS A 459 -6.62 -6.98 39.31
CA LYS A 459 -6.38 -8.16 38.47
C LYS A 459 -6.59 -7.82 37.00
N LEU A 460 -5.72 -8.34 36.14
CA LEU A 460 -5.88 -8.26 34.70
C LEU A 460 -7.14 -9.05 34.26
N ARG A 461 -7.99 -8.41 33.47
CA ARG A 461 -9.18 -9.01 32.89
C ARG A 461 -9.13 -8.86 31.37
N ARG A 462 -9.34 -9.92 30.62
CA ARG A 462 -9.57 -9.86 29.18
C ARG A 462 -11.03 -9.59 28.90
N VAL A 463 -11.30 -8.68 27.97
CA VAL A 463 -12.65 -8.30 27.55
C VAL A 463 -12.66 -8.26 26.02
N PRO A 464 -13.33 -9.20 25.36
CA PRO A 464 -13.58 -9.10 23.95
C PRO A 464 -14.62 -8.02 23.68
N ILE A 465 -14.42 -7.23 22.65
CA ILE A 465 -15.34 -6.18 22.19
C ILE A 465 -15.52 -6.32 20.70
N SER A 466 -16.77 -6.48 20.28
CA SER A 466 -17.15 -6.39 18.88
C SER A 466 -17.31 -4.94 18.46
N LEU A 467 -16.94 -4.63 17.24
CA LEU A 467 -17.12 -3.33 16.63
C LEU A 467 -18.41 -3.29 15.84
N ASP A 468 -18.92 -2.09 15.55
CA ASP A 468 -19.95 -1.91 14.54
C ASP A 468 -19.34 -2.16 13.15
N ASP A 469 -20.15 -2.72 12.26
CA ASP A 469 -19.76 -3.04 10.89
C ASP A 469 -19.40 -1.75 10.12
N PHE A 470 -18.51 -1.87 9.16
CA PHE A 470 -18.12 -0.75 8.30
C PHE A 470 -18.36 -1.12 6.84
N ASP A 471 -19.24 -0.36 6.19
CA ASP A 471 -19.58 -0.51 4.79
C ASP A 471 -18.95 0.61 3.96
N LEU A 472 -18.39 0.23 2.82
CA LEU A 472 -17.70 1.14 1.92
C LEU A 472 -18.07 0.85 0.48
N ILE A 473 -18.56 1.88 -0.24
CA ILE A 473 -18.67 1.85 -1.71
C ILE A 473 -17.77 2.93 -2.27
N TYR A 474 -16.89 2.58 -3.18
CA TYR A 474 -16.16 3.57 -3.94
C TYR A 474 -16.27 3.33 -5.44
N SER A 475 -16.61 4.39 -6.16
CA SER A 475 -16.70 4.41 -7.62
C SER A 475 -15.78 5.47 -8.17
N GLY A 476 -14.96 5.11 -9.12
CA GLY A 476 -13.93 6.01 -9.61
C GLY A 476 -13.49 5.73 -11.02
N ALA A 477 -12.51 6.54 -11.41
CA ALA A 477 -11.84 6.42 -12.68
C ALA A 477 -10.34 6.60 -12.52
N ARG A 478 -9.56 5.81 -13.25
CA ARG A 478 -8.12 6.03 -13.38
C ARG A 478 -7.73 6.12 -14.83
N ILE A 479 -6.84 7.04 -15.15
CA ILE A 479 -6.26 7.23 -16.48
C ILE A 479 -4.75 7.25 -16.37
N TYR A 480 -4.09 6.57 -17.30
CA TYR A 480 -2.62 6.54 -17.39
C TYR A 480 -2.13 7.47 -18.51
N PHE A 481 -0.89 8.01 -18.36
CA PHE A 481 -0.22 8.83 -19.37
C PHE A 481 1.31 8.67 -19.35
#